data_3c9b8ce308e9a85098f19836ba2a6bb1
#
_entry.id   3c9b8ce308e9a85098f19836ba2a6bb1
#
_cell.length_a   1.000
_cell.length_b   1.000
_cell.length_c   1.000
_cell.angle_alpha   90.00
_cell.angle_beta   90.00
_cell.angle_gamma   90.00
#
_symmetry.space_group_name_H-M   'P 1'
#
loop_
_entity.id
_entity.type
_entity.pdbx_description
1 polymer ?
#
loop_
_entity_poly.entity_id
_entity_poly.type
_entity_poly.pdbx_seq_one_letter_code
_entity_poly.pdbx_strand_id
1 'polypeptide(L)'
;SITLYDALNQTYQNNIQLNAERENIKASEEDVNISKADYKPSLTLSGSKSFEETNKLTNKTGGDATINDVNPFTTSIKLEQTILDYERDLTLKKNITALNLAKAKLKKKEQDILHKAIDAFTNLILTRETLNISVKNLNLLTRQVENDKIRRDRGQITNTDLAQSESSLAGAQAQFAKAKSDLLISKLNYENIIGKVNDPSQLKKNSNAIVIIPSSLNEAINLSK
;
A
#
# COMPACT_ATOMS: atom_id res chain seq x y z
N SER A 1 17.62 -14.88 -12.07
CA SER A 1 16.76 -14.10 -12.96
C SER A 1 15.39 -13.98 -12.32
N ILE A 2 14.84 -12.78 -12.29
CA ILE A 2 13.54 -12.47 -11.71
C ILE A 2 12.53 -12.42 -12.86
N THR A 3 11.50 -13.24 -12.76
CA THR A 3 10.38 -13.23 -13.73
C THR A 3 9.27 -12.31 -13.27
N LEU A 4 8.33 -11.96 -14.15
CA LEU A 4 7.12 -11.22 -13.77
C LEU A 4 6.32 -11.98 -12.70
N TYR A 5 6.25 -13.30 -12.81
CA TYR A 5 5.55 -14.14 -11.82
C TYR A 5 6.18 -14.02 -10.43
N ASP A 6 7.52 -14.07 -10.34
CA ASP A 6 8.24 -13.91 -9.07
C ASP A 6 7.98 -12.54 -8.46
N ALA A 7 7.99 -11.49 -9.28
CA ALA A 7 7.70 -10.11 -8.86
C ALA A 7 6.27 -9.96 -8.33
N LEU A 8 5.28 -10.54 -9.02
CA LEU A 8 3.88 -10.52 -8.59
C LEU A 8 3.67 -11.28 -7.28
N ASN A 9 4.31 -12.45 -7.14
CA ASN A 9 4.23 -13.24 -5.92
C ASN A 9 4.86 -12.51 -4.73
N GLN A 10 6.03 -11.90 -4.94
CA GLN A 10 6.69 -11.07 -3.94
C GLN A 10 5.80 -9.89 -3.51
N THR A 11 5.17 -9.20 -4.48
CA THR A 11 4.24 -8.10 -4.21
C THR A 11 3.05 -8.57 -3.40
N TYR A 12 2.42 -9.68 -3.79
CA TYR A 12 1.26 -10.22 -3.11
C TYR A 12 1.54 -10.58 -1.64
N GLN A 13 2.73 -11.11 -1.37
CA GLN A 13 3.11 -11.52 -0.01
C GLN A 13 3.58 -10.35 0.87
N ASN A 14 4.34 -9.41 0.31
CA ASN A 14 5.11 -8.46 1.10
C ASN A 14 4.66 -7.01 0.97
N ASN A 15 3.70 -6.69 0.11
CA ASN A 15 3.27 -5.31 -0.07
C ASN A 15 2.58 -4.77 1.18
N ILE A 16 3.09 -3.66 1.71
CA ILE A 16 2.63 -3.05 2.96
C ILE A 16 1.15 -2.64 2.89
N GLN A 17 0.70 -2.14 1.74
CA GLN A 17 -0.69 -1.70 1.56
C GLN A 17 -1.65 -2.89 1.56
N LEU A 18 -1.27 -4.03 0.96
CA LEU A 18 -2.07 -5.26 1.01
C LEU A 18 -2.13 -5.82 2.43
N ASN A 19 -1.02 -5.81 3.14
CA ASN A 19 -0.98 -6.29 4.52
C ASN A 19 -1.85 -5.41 5.43
N ALA A 20 -1.86 -4.08 5.23
CA ALA A 20 -2.75 -3.19 5.96
C ALA A 20 -4.24 -3.50 5.72
N GLU A 21 -4.64 -3.78 4.46
CA GLU A 21 -6.03 -4.16 4.17
C GLU A 21 -6.39 -5.53 4.73
N ARG A 22 -5.45 -6.47 4.80
CA ARG A 22 -5.66 -7.76 5.47
C ARG A 22 -5.92 -7.59 6.97
N GLU A 23 -5.19 -6.68 7.63
CA GLU A 23 -5.45 -6.35 9.04
C GLU A 23 -6.80 -5.64 9.23
N ASN A 24 -7.25 -4.79 8.28
CA ASN A 24 -8.58 -4.20 8.30
C ASN A 24 -9.70 -5.25 8.26
N ILE A 25 -9.51 -6.36 7.53
CA ILE A 25 -10.47 -7.47 7.55
C ILE A 25 -10.53 -8.09 8.95
N LYS A 26 -9.37 -8.35 9.58
CA LYS A 26 -9.34 -8.90 10.95
C LYS A 26 -10.05 -7.98 11.93
N ALA A 27 -9.84 -6.67 11.83
CA ALA A 27 -10.56 -5.70 12.66
C ALA A 27 -12.08 -5.79 12.43
N SER A 28 -12.53 -5.88 11.17
CA SER A 28 -13.96 -6.03 10.85
C SER A 28 -14.53 -7.39 11.31
N GLU A 29 -13.72 -8.45 11.35
CA GLU A 29 -14.10 -9.75 11.91
C GLU A 29 -14.30 -9.64 13.43
N GLU A 30 -13.43 -8.90 14.14
CA GLU A 30 -13.58 -8.66 15.57
C GLU A 30 -14.80 -7.78 15.88
N ASP A 31 -15.16 -6.80 15.05
CA ASP A 31 -16.40 -6.02 15.19
C ASP A 31 -17.64 -6.93 15.12
N VAL A 32 -17.62 -7.93 14.23
CA VAL A 32 -18.69 -8.95 14.19
C VAL A 32 -18.68 -9.81 15.46
N ASN A 33 -17.50 -10.20 15.96
CA ASN A 33 -17.38 -10.98 17.19
C ASN A 33 -17.86 -10.19 18.41
N ILE A 34 -17.54 -8.91 18.50
CA ILE A 34 -18.05 -8.01 19.55
C ILE A 34 -19.58 -7.96 19.49
N SER A 35 -20.18 -7.73 18.30
CA SER A 35 -21.64 -7.72 18.15
C SER A 35 -22.30 -9.05 18.53
N LYS A 36 -21.61 -10.17 18.30
CA LYS A 36 -22.08 -11.49 18.77
C LYS A 36 -21.95 -11.65 20.29
N ALA A 37 -20.94 -11.01 20.89
CA ALA A 37 -20.76 -11.04 22.34
C ALA A 37 -21.91 -10.34 23.08
N ASP A 38 -22.57 -9.33 22.49
CA ASP A 38 -23.73 -8.64 23.04
C ASP A 38 -24.96 -9.57 23.22
N TYR A 39 -24.94 -10.76 22.59
CA TYR A 39 -25.97 -11.79 22.84
C TYR A 39 -25.69 -12.68 24.06
N LYS A 40 -24.52 -12.53 24.67
CA LYS A 40 -24.14 -13.30 25.87
C LYS A 40 -24.45 -12.53 27.15
N PRO A 41 -24.64 -13.21 28.28
CA PRO A 41 -24.79 -12.53 29.55
C PRO A 41 -23.49 -11.81 29.93
N SER A 42 -23.62 -10.60 30.49
CA SER A 42 -22.54 -9.85 31.08
C SER A 42 -22.50 -10.04 32.61
N LEU A 43 -21.30 -10.29 33.12
CA LEU A 43 -21.05 -10.41 34.58
C LEU A 43 -20.15 -9.26 35.00
N THR A 44 -20.66 -8.39 35.87
CA THR A 44 -19.92 -7.25 36.40
C THR A 44 -19.68 -7.43 37.87
N LEU A 45 -18.42 -7.40 38.29
CA LEU A 45 -18.02 -7.32 39.71
C LEU A 45 -17.61 -5.88 40.00
N SER A 46 -18.21 -5.25 40.96
CA SER A 46 -17.84 -3.91 41.41
C SER A 46 -17.61 -3.87 42.92
N GLY A 47 -16.64 -3.09 43.34
CA GLY A 47 -16.33 -2.82 44.72
C GLY A 47 -16.09 -1.32 44.93
N SER A 48 -16.69 -0.76 45.93
CA SER A 48 -16.48 0.62 46.34
C SER A 48 -16.21 0.75 47.82
N LYS A 49 -15.28 1.60 48.18
CA LYS A 49 -15.01 2.00 49.55
C LYS A 49 -15.09 3.51 49.63
N SER A 50 -16.00 4.02 50.45
CA SER A 50 -16.08 5.46 50.72
C SER A 50 -15.64 5.77 52.13
N PHE A 51 -15.08 6.95 52.28
CA PHE A 51 -14.75 7.55 53.57
C PHE A 51 -15.69 8.74 53.75
N GLU A 52 -16.53 8.69 54.77
CA GLU A 52 -17.48 9.74 55.06
C GLU A 52 -17.11 10.36 56.40
N GLU A 53 -16.76 11.64 56.38
CA GLU A 53 -16.42 12.43 57.55
C GLU A 53 -17.56 13.42 57.78
N THR A 54 -18.31 13.26 58.87
CA THR A 54 -19.48 14.07 59.16
C THR A 54 -19.17 15.05 60.31
N ASN A 55 -18.98 16.33 59.98
CA ASN A 55 -18.52 17.34 60.95
C ASN A 55 -19.64 17.98 61.80
N LYS A 56 -20.91 17.89 61.46
CA LYS A 56 -22.02 18.37 62.29
C LYS A 56 -23.35 17.70 61.91
N LEU A 57 -23.94 16.92 62.80
CA LEU A 57 -25.35 16.56 62.76
C LEU A 57 -25.99 17.02 64.06
N THR A 58 -26.89 18.00 64.00
CA THR A 58 -27.82 18.33 65.06
C THR A 58 -29.14 17.64 64.79
N ASN A 59 -29.65 16.80 65.73
CA ASN A 59 -30.99 16.28 65.61
C ASN A 59 -32.02 17.36 65.95
N LYS A 60 -33.31 17.21 65.51
CA LYS A 60 -34.40 18.17 65.67
C LYS A 60 -34.71 18.56 67.13
N THR A 61 -34.18 17.85 68.11
CA THR A 61 -34.42 18.07 69.53
C THR A 61 -33.20 18.72 70.22
N GLY A 62 -32.16 19.13 69.51
CA GLY A 62 -31.02 19.89 70.07
C GLY A 62 -30.05 19.06 70.94
N GLY A 63 -30.16 17.73 70.96
CA GLY A 63 -29.16 16.89 71.63
C GLY A 63 -27.96 16.61 70.74
N ASP A 64 -26.75 16.49 71.33
CA ASP A 64 -25.55 16.06 70.60
C ASP A 64 -25.79 14.65 70.03
N ALA A 65 -25.79 14.57 68.70
CA ALA A 65 -25.77 13.30 68.02
C ALA A 65 -24.35 12.71 68.06
N THR A 66 -24.23 11.48 68.51
CA THR A 66 -22.97 10.73 68.41
C THR A 66 -22.71 10.46 66.91
N ILE A 67 -21.73 11.14 66.36
CA ILE A 67 -21.34 10.95 64.98
C ILE A 67 -20.27 9.86 64.95
N ASN A 68 -20.57 8.77 64.29
CA ASN A 68 -19.57 7.77 63.96
C ASN A 68 -19.21 7.94 62.50
N ASP A 69 -17.92 8.09 62.23
CA ASP A 69 -17.40 8.02 60.88
C ASP A 69 -17.74 6.67 60.29
N VAL A 70 -18.46 6.69 59.16
CA VAL A 70 -18.89 5.47 58.49
C VAL A 70 -18.01 5.28 57.28
N ASN A 71 -17.28 4.18 57.23
CA ASN A 71 -16.45 3.79 56.10
C ASN A 71 -17.07 2.59 55.38
N PRO A 72 -18.18 2.78 54.63
CA PRO A 72 -18.85 1.69 54.00
C PRO A 72 -18.02 1.05 52.89
N PHE A 73 -17.96 -0.26 52.92
CA PHE A 73 -17.43 -1.05 51.83
C PHE A 73 -18.60 -1.83 51.19
N THR A 74 -18.78 -1.61 49.87
CA THR A 74 -19.85 -2.28 49.13
C THR A 74 -19.23 -3.13 48.02
N THR A 75 -19.59 -4.41 48.00
CA THR A 75 -19.25 -5.30 46.91
C THR A 75 -20.53 -5.79 46.25
N SER A 76 -20.61 -5.72 44.92
CA SER A 76 -21.75 -6.23 44.18
C SER A 76 -21.33 -7.06 42.99
N ILE A 77 -22.08 -8.14 42.74
CA ILE A 77 -21.98 -8.96 41.53
C ILE A 77 -23.29 -8.77 40.77
N LYS A 78 -23.21 -8.30 39.55
CA LYS A 78 -24.37 -8.07 38.68
C LYS A 78 -24.25 -8.98 37.46
N LEU A 79 -25.23 -9.85 37.25
CA LEU A 79 -25.43 -10.64 36.04
C LEU A 79 -26.56 -9.99 35.24
N GLU A 80 -26.31 -9.64 33.96
CA GLU A 80 -27.27 -8.98 33.11
C GLU A 80 -27.35 -9.68 31.76
N GLN A 81 -28.56 -10.01 31.31
CA GLN A 81 -28.83 -10.62 30.03
C GLN A 81 -29.94 -9.86 29.32
N THR A 82 -29.61 -9.28 28.18
CA THR A 82 -30.61 -8.65 27.31
C THR A 82 -31.34 -9.71 26.50
N ILE A 83 -32.65 -9.84 26.70
CA ILE A 83 -33.48 -10.87 26.06
C ILE A 83 -33.98 -10.40 24.70
N LEU A 84 -34.41 -9.15 24.57
CA LEU A 84 -34.97 -8.60 23.37
C LEU A 84 -34.34 -7.22 23.08
N ASP A 85 -33.69 -7.07 21.93
CA ASP A 85 -33.10 -5.82 21.47
C ASP A 85 -33.01 -5.86 19.94
N TYR A 86 -33.86 -5.06 19.28
CA TYR A 86 -33.91 -4.98 17.83
C TYR A 86 -32.69 -4.23 17.24
N GLU A 87 -32.14 -3.27 17.97
CA GLU A 87 -30.96 -2.50 17.55
C GLU A 87 -29.72 -3.41 17.48
N ARG A 88 -29.59 -4.33 18.43
CA ARG A 88 -28.53 -5.33 18.44
C ARG A 88 -28.52 -6.19 17.18
N ASP A 89 -29.70 -6.64 16.72
CA ASP A 89 -29.82 -7.45 15.50
C ASP A 89 -29.44 -6.65 14.24
N LEU A 90 -29.82 -5.38 14.17
CA LEU A 90 -29.43 -4.49 13.08
C LEU A 90 -27.93 -4.20 13.09
N THR A 91 -27.36 -4.00 14.27
CA THR A 91 -25.92 -3.76 14.44
C THR A 91 -25.11 -4.98 13.99
N LEU A 92 -25.51 -6.18 14.36
CA LEU A 92 -24.87 -7.40 13.87
C LEU A 92 -24.95 -7.51 12.34
N LYS A 93 -26.11 -7.28 11.74
CA LYS A 93 -26.26 -7.29 10.26
C LYS A 93 -25.41 -6.22 9.59
N LYS A 94 -25.34 -5.02 10.17
CA LYS A 94 -24.47 -3.92 9.69
C LYS A 94 -23.00 -4.37 9.71
N ASN A 95 -22.50 -4.96 10.78
CA ASN A 95 -21.11 -5.37 10.92
C ASN A 95 -20.77 -6.55 9.98
N ILE A 96 -21.68 -7.49 9.78
CA ILE A 96 -21.51 -8.55 8.76
C ILE A 96 -21.42 -7.95 7.36
N THR A 97 -22.25 -6.97 7.04
CA THR A 97 -22.20 -6.29 5.74
C THR A 97 -20.92 -5.47 5.56
N ALA A 98 -20.45 -4.82 6.63
CA ALA A 98 -19.18 -4.10 6.66
C ALA A 98 -17.99 -5.04 6.43
N LEU A 99 -18.00 -6.24 7.02
CA LEU A 99 -17.00 -7.27 6.77
C LEU A 99 -16.99 -7.72 5.29
N ASN A 100 -18.15 -7.93 4.70
CA ASN A 100 -18.25 -8.29 3.29
C ASN A 100 -17.73 -7.15 2.38
N LEU A 101 -18.00 -5.90 2.74
CA LEU A 101 -17.44 -4.72 2.06
C LEU A 101 -15.91 -4.69 2.19
N ALA A 102 -15.36 -4.96 3.39
CA ALA A 102 -13.91 -4.99 3.60
C ALA A 102 -13.24 -6.09 2.72
N LYS A 103 -13.85 -7.27 2.62
CA LYS A 103 -13.38 -8.35 1.74
C LYS A 103 -13.39 -7.95 0.26
N ALA A 104 -14.46 -7.27 -0.19
CA ALA A 104 -14.54 -6.76 -1.57
C ALA A 104 -13.49 -5.67 -1.84
N LYS A 105 -13.25 -4.79 -0.87
CA LYS A 105 -12.20 -3.76 -0.95
C LYS A 105 -10.81 -4.37 -1.04
N LEU A 106 -10.51 -5.42 -0.25
CA LEU A 106 -9.23 -6.13 -0.36
C LEU A 106 -9.05 -6.70 -1.76
N LYS A 107 -10.05 -7.41 -2.31
CA LYS A 107 -9.96 -7.98 -3.66
C LYS A 107 -9.68 -6.90 -4.72
N LYS A 108 -10.35 -5.76 -4.63
CA LYS A 108 -10.07 -4.61 -5.51
C LYS A 108 -8.65 -4.09 -5.32
N LYS A 109 -8.20 -3.93 -4.07
CA LYS A 109 -6.85 -3.45 -3.76
C LYS A 109 -5.76 -4.40 -4.27
N GLU A 110 -5.99 -5.71 -4.19
CA GLU A 110 -5.10 -6.74 -4.76
C GLU A 110 -4.95 -6.54 -6.27
N GLN A 111 -6.05 -6.38 -7.00
CA GLN A 111 -6.02 -6.11 -8.44
C GLN A 111 -5.26 -4.83 -8.77
N ASP A 112 -5.56 -3.73 -8.07
CA ASP A 112 -4.91 -2.43 -8.30
C ASP A 112 -3.39 -2.49 -8.04
N ILE A 113 -2.96 -3.18 -7.00
CA ILE A 113 -1.54 -3.30 -6.65
C ILE A 113 -0.80 -4.25 -7.60
N LEU A 114 -1.42 -5.38 -7.98
CA LEU A 114 -0.82 -6.28 -8.96
C LEU A 114 -0.69 -5.60 -10.33
N HIS A 115 -1.65 -4.79 -10.73
CA HIS A 115 -1.54 -3.98 -11.96
C HIS A 115 -0.36 -2.99 -11.86
N LYS A 116 -0.24 -2.26 -10.76
CA LYS A 116 0.90 -1.37 -10.52
C LYS A 116 2.24 -2.11 -10.52
N ALA A 117 2.28 -3.34 -10.01
CA ALA A 117 3.48 -4.16 -10.03
C ALA A 117 3.87 -4.58 -11.45
N ILE A 118 2.90 -4.91 -12.32
CA ILE A 118 3.13 -5.19 -13.74
C ILE A 118 3.70 -3.96 -14.44
N ASP A 119 3.12 -2.79 -14.21
CA ASP A 119 3.59 -1.53 -14.78
C ASP A 119 5.01 -1.19 -14.32
N ALA A 120 5.29 -1.32 -13.02
CA ALA A 120 6.61 -1.04 -12.46
C ALA A 120 7.68 -2.01 -13.02
N PHE A 121 7.36 -3.30 -13.12
CA PHE A 121 8.23 -4.32 -13.68
C PHE A 121 8.54 -4.04 -15.17
N THR A 122 7.51 -3.78 -15.95
CA THR A 122 7.62 -3.53 -17.38
C THR A 122 8.38 -2.22 -17.66
N ASN A 123 8.07 -1.17 -16.89
CA ASN A 123 8.72 0.13 -17.03
C ASN A 123 10.21 0.07 -16.67
N LEU A 124 10.60 -0.72 -15.66
CA LEU A 124 12.01 -0.90 -15.30
C LEU A 124 12.80 -1.59 -16.43
N ILE A 125 12.20 -2.59 -17.09
CA ILE A 125 12.80 -3.22 -18.26
C ILE A 125 12.93 -2.23 -19.41
N LEU A 126 11.86 -1.46 -19.69
CA LEU A 126 11.85 -0.47 -20.77
C LEU A 126 12.92 0.60 -20.58
N THR A 127 12.99 1.20 -19.39
CA THR A 127 13.99 2.25 -19.11
C THR A 127 15.42 1.73 -19.14
N ARG A 128 15.65 0.48 -18.73
CA ARG A 128 16.95 -0.19 -18.88
C ARG A 128 17.34 -0.32 -20.36
N GLU A 129 16.43 -0.81 -21.19
CA GLU A 129 16.71 -0.95 -22.65
C GLU A 129 16.91 0.42 -23.31
N THR A 130 16.14 1.42 -22.91
CA THR A 130 16.30 2.81 -23.39
C THR A 130 17.68 3.37 -23.03
N LEU A 131 18.16 3.12 -21.81
CA LEU A 131 19.51 3.51 -21.42
C LEU A 131 20.57 2.79 -22.27
N ASN A 132 20.43 1.49 -22.51
CA ASN A 132 21.36 0.72 -23.35
C ASN A 132 21.43 1.27 -24.78
N ILE A 133 20.28 1.65 -25.35
CA ILE A 133 20.21 2.28 -26.66
C ILE A 133 20.89 3.66 -26.65
N SER A 134 20.62 4.48 -25.62
CA SER A 134 21.23 5.80 -25.47
C SER A 134 22.75 5.73 -25.33
N VAL A 135 23.30 4.75 -24.62
CA VAL A 135 24.75 4.51 -24.53
C VAL A 135 25.33 4.18 -25.88
N LYS A 136 24.69 3.30 -26.67
CA LYS A 136 25.16 2.94 -28.01
C LYS A 136 25.13 4.14 -28.97
N ASN A 137 24.06 4.95 -28.92
CA ASN A 137 23.92 6.15 -29.70
C ASN A 137 24.98 7.20 -29.33
N LEU A 138 25.23 7.42 -28.06
CA LEU A 138 26.28 8.32 -27.57
C LEU A 138 27.66 7.88 -28.09
N ASN A 139 28.00 6.60 -27.98
CA ASN A 139 29.26 6.07 -28.47
C ASN A 139 29.41 6.23 -30.00
N LEU A 140 28.31 6.03 -30.75
CA LEU A 140 28.33 6.21 -32.22
C LEU A 140 28.60 7.67 -32.59
N LEU A 141 27.88 8.62 -31.99
CA LEU A 141 28.02 10.05 -32.28
C LEU A 141 29.37 10.61 -31.80
N THR A 142 29.91 10.08 -30.69
CA THR A 142 31.27 10.43 -30.24
C THR A 142 32.31 10.07 -31.32
N ARG A 143 32.26 8.84 -31.84
CA ARG A 143 33.17 8.40 -32.92
C ARG A 143 32.95 9.19 -34.22
N GLN A 144 31.68 9.55 -34.51
CA GLN A 144 31.38 10.37 -35.67
C GLN A 144 32.07 11.76 -35.58
N VAL A 145 31.93 12.45 -34.44
CA VAL A 145 32.57 13.75 -34.22
C VAL A 145 34.09 13.63 -34.28
N GLU A 146 34.71 12.58 -33.73
CA GLU A 146 36.13 12.32 -33.81
C GLU A 146 36.59 12.20 -35.29
N ASN A 147 35.86 11.42 -36.11
CA ASN A 147 36.15 11.26 -37.52
C ASN A 147 35.93 12.58 -38.29
N ASP A 148 34.86 13.31 -37.98
CA ASP A 148 34.55 14.56 -38.65
C ASP A 148 35.59 15.65 -38.34
N LYS A 149 36.18 15.68 -37.15
CA LYS A 149 37.33 16.53 -36.80
C LYS A 149 38.53 16.25 -37.71
N ILE A 150 38.89 14.97 -37.90
CA ILE A 150 39.99 14.55 -38.75
C ILE A 150 39.71 14.94 -40.22
N ARG A 151 38.48 14.74 -40.71
CA ARG A 151 38.08 15.09 -42.07
C ARG A 151 38.09 16.59 -42.32
N ARG A 152 37.65 17.39 -41.33
CA ARG A 152 37.73 18.84 -41.39
C ARG A 152 39.20 19.32 -41.50
N ASP A 153 40.09 18.76 -40.66
CA ASP A 153 41.50 19.12 -40.68
C ASP A 153 42.19 18.80 -42.02
N ARG A 154 41.64 17.80 -42.75
CA ARG A 154 42.06 17.46 -44.11
C ARG A 154 41.34 18.24 -45.21
N GLY A 155 40.47 19.17 -44.86
CA GLY A 155 39.69 19.98 -45.81
C GLY A 155 38.57 19.22 -46.53
N GLN A 156 38.15 18.06 -46.04
CA GLN A 156 37.13 17.20 -46.65
C GLN A 156 35.70 17.58 -46.31
N ILE A 157 35.50 18.26 -45.20
CA ILE A 157 34.19 18.76 -44.73
C ILE A 157 34.34 20.22 -44.26
N THR A 158 33.19 20.90 -44.14
CA THR A 158 33.14 22.29 -43.68
C THR A 158 33.09 22.39 -42.15
N ASN A 159 33.35 23.57 -41.59
CA ASN A 159 33.14 23.85 -40.17
C ASN A 159 31.67 23.72 -39.80
N THR A 160 30.75 24.00 -40.68
CA THR A 160 29.31 23.84 -40.48
C THR A 160 28.92 22.38 -40.31
N ASP A 161 29.52 21.47 -41.11
CA ASP A 161 29.27 20.02 -40.99
C ASP A 161 29.75 19.49 -39.66
N LEU A 162 30.94 19.94 -39.21
CA LEU A 162 31.45 19.57 -37.88
C LEU A 162 30.55 20.11 -36.76
N ALA A 163 30.13 21.37 -36.84
CA ALA A 163 29.24 21.96 -35.84
C ALA A 163 27.90 21.21 -35.75
N GLN A 164 27.38 20.71 -36.87
CA GLN A 164 26.18 19.88 -36.91
C GLN A 164 26.39 18.54 -36.18
N SER A 165 27.54 17.89 -36.41
CA SER A 165 27.89 16.64 -35.72
C SER A 165 28.06 16.86 -34.19
N GLU A 166 28.72 17.95 -33.82
CA GLU A 166 28.89 18.32 -32.39
C GLU A 166 27.55 18.63 -31.71
N SER A 167 26.63 19.30 -32.42
CA SER A 167 25.27 19.54 -31.93
C SER A 167 24.50 18.23 -31.71
N SER A 168 24.63 17.29 -32.66
CA SER A 168 24.02 15.97 -32.55
C SER A 168 24.57 15.19 -31.37
N LEU A 169 25.89 15.27 -31.11
CA LEU A 169 26.53 14.65 -29.93
C LEU A 169 26.01 15.27 -28.61
N ALA A 170 25.89 16.60 -28.56
CA ALA A 170 25.33 17.28 -27.38
C ALA A 170 23.89 16.84 -27.10
N GLY A 171 23.06 16.65 -28.13
CA GLY A 171 21.72 16.09 -28.01
C GLY A 171 21.73 14.67 -27.48
N ALA A 172 22.65 13.82 -27.94
CA ALA A 172 22.78 12.44 -27.42
C ALA A 172 23.27 12.41 -25.97
N GLN A 173 24.14 13.30 -25.55
CA GLN A 173 24.58 13.45 -24.16
C GLN A 173 23.39 13.80 -23.23
N ALA A 174 22.52 14.73 -23.68
CA ALA A 174 21.32 15.10 -22.96
C ALA A 174 20.34 13.91 -22.84
N GLN A 175 20.13 13.16 -23.94
CA GLN A 175 19.28 11.95 -23.93
C GLN A 175 19.85 10.86 -23.03
N PHE A 176 21.14 10.65 -23.01
CA PHE A 176 21.80 9.70 -22.11
C PHE A 176 21.60 10.09 -20.64
N ALA A 177 21.80 11.36 -20.30
CA ALA A 177 21.59 11.86 -18.95
C ALA A 177 20.13 11.66 -18.49
N LYS A 178 19.17 11.97 -19.39
CA LYS A 178 17.75 11.71 -19.15
C LYS A 178 17.45 10.24 -18.94
N ALA A 179 17.91 9.36 -19.81
CA ALA A 179 17.67 7.92 -19.72
C ALA A 179 18.25 7.33 -18.43
N LYS A 180 19.40 7.82 -17.96
CA LYS A 180 20.00 7.43 -16.67
C LYS A 180 19.11 7.84 -15.49
N SER A 181 18.55 9.04 -15.53
CA SER A 181 17.62 9.51 -14.50
C SER A 181 16.31 8.72 -14.53
N ASP A 182 15.74 8.46 -15.70
CA ASP A 182 14.51 7.69 -15.87
C ASP A 182 14.66 6.25 -15.34
N LEU A 183 15.81 5.62 -15.55
CA LEU A 183 16.12 4.31 -14.98
C LEU A 183 16.15 4.34 -13.46
N LEU A 184 16.76 5.36 -12.85
CA LEU A 184 16.80 5.50 -11.40
C LEU A 184 15.40 5.66 -10.81
N ILE A 185 14.57 6.52 -11.42
CA ILE A 185 13.18 6.74 -11.00
C ILE A 185 12.37 5.44 -11.10
N SER A 186 12.49 4.71 -12.23
CA SER A 186 11.76 3.46 -12.40
C SER A 186 12.24 2.36 -11.44
N LYS A 187 13.54 2.34 -11.10
CA LYS A 187 14.07 1.44 -10.07
C LYS A 187 13.47 1.73 -8.69
N LEU A 188 13.42 3.00 -8.29
CA LEU A 188 12.82 3.40 -7.02
C LEU A 188 11.31 3.07 -6.97
N ASN A 189 10.60 3.27 -8.08
CA ASN A 189 9.20 2.89 -8.18
C ASN A 189 8.99 1.38 -8.05
N TYR A 190 9.84 0.58 -8.72
CA TYR A 190 9.85 -0.87 -8.58
C TYR A 190 10.08 -1.29 -7.12
N GLU A 191 11.09 -0.72 -6.46
CA GLU A 191 11.44 -1.04 -5.07
C GLU A 191 10.32 -0.68 -4.09
N ASN A 192 9.59 0.39 -4.37
CA ASN A 192 8.45 0.81 -3.53
C ASN A 192 7.24 -0.13 -3.65
N ILE A 193 6.98 -0.69 -4.82
CA ILE A 193 5.78 -1.50 -5.08
C ILE A 193 6.06 -2.99 -4.84
N ILE A 194 7.19 -3.50 -5.35
CA ILE A 194 7.51 -4.93 -5.39
C ILE A 194 8.52 -5.31 -4.30
N GLY A 195 9.55 -4.48 -4.13
CA GLY A 195 10.64 -4.71 -3.19
C GLY A 195 12.01 -4.51 -3.81
N LYS A 196 13.07 -4.62 -3.00
CA LYS A 196 14.43 -4.33 -3.42
C LYS A 196 14.89 -5.18 -4.60
N VAL A 197 15.51 -4.54 -5.57
CA VAL A 197 16.21 -5.16 -6.68
C VAL A 197 17.68 -4.73 -6.66
N ASN A 198 18.59 -5.68 -6.50
CA ASN A 198 20.02 -5.38 -6.46
C ASN A 198 20.53 -4.98 -7.84
N ASP A 199 20.13 -5.70 -8.88
CA ASP A 199 20.55 -5.45 -10.26
C ASP A 199 19.36 -5.60 -11.21
N PRO A 200 18.96 -4.49 -11.90
CA PRO A 200 17.91 -4.53 -12.92
C PRO A 200 18.17 -5.48 -14.08
N SER A 201 19.44 -5.86 -14.33
CA SER A 201 19.78 -6.80 -15.41
C SER A 201 19.22 -8.21 -15.18
N GLN A 202 18.89 -8.55 -13.93
CA GLN A 202 18.32 -9.84 -13.56
C GLN A 202 16.86 -10.01 -13.98
N LEU A 203 16.15 -8.93 -14.32
CA LEU A 203 14.78 -9.00 -14.80
C LEU A 203 14.73 -9.56 -16.21
N LYS A 204 13.95 -10.63 -16.40
CA LYS A 204 13.72 -11.21 -17.71
C LYS A 204 12.49 -10.61 -18.37
N LYS A 205 12.65 -10.20 -19.63
CA LYS A 205 11.51 -9.87 -20.48
C LYS A 205 10.68 -11.13 -20.68
N ASN A 206 9.39 -11.05 -20.34
CA ASN A 206 8.48 -12.16 -20.59
C ASN A 206 8.15 -12.22 -22.08
N SER A 207 8.69 -13.20 -22.80
CA SER A 207 8.46 -13.37 -24.24
C SER A 207 7.19 -14.19 -24.56
N ASN A 208 6.60 -14.84 -23.55
CA ASN A 208 5.53 -15.83 -23.74
C ASN A 208 4.27 -15.51 -22.90
N ALA A 209 3.97 -14.23 -22.67
CA ALA A 209 2.67 -13.88 -22.12
C ALA A 209 1.61 -14.18 -23.21
N ILE A 210 1.02 -15.37 -23.16
CA ILE A 210 -0.22 -15.67 -23.88
C ILE A 210 -1.32 -14.87 -23.18
N VAL A 211 -1.43 -13.62 -23.54
CA VAL A 211 -2.61 -12.84 -23.18
C VAL A 211 -3.65 -13.19 -24.23
N ILE A 212 -4.67 -13.92 -23.82
CA ILE A 212 -5.89 -14.07 -24.64
C ILE A 212 -6.55 -12.69 -24.61
N ILE A 213 -6.30 -11.93 -25.68
CA ILE A 213 -6.95 -10.63 -25.87
C ILE A 213 -8.36 -10.92 -26.35
N PRO A 214 -9.41 -10.51 -25.58
CA PRO A 214 -10.78 -10.73 -26.01
C PRO A 214 -11.02 -10.07 -27.36
N SER A 215 -11.68 -10.79 -28.26
CA SER A 215 -11.95 -10.31 -29.62
C SER A 215 -13.09 -9.30 -29.69
N SER A 216 -13.89 -9.17 -28.62
CA SER A 216 -15.02 -8.25 -28.52
C SER A 216 -15.20 -7.68 -27.11
N LEU A 217 -15.90 -6.53 -27.04
CA LEU A 217 -16.24 -5.91 -25.77
C LEU A 217 -17.08 -6.83 -24.87
N ASN A 218 -18.03 -7.57 -25.46
CA ASN A 218 -18.87 -8.51 -24.72
C ASN A 218 -18.07 -9.67 -24.12
N GLU A 219 -17.08 -10.18 -24.83
CA GLU A 219 -16.16 -11.20 -24.34
C GLU A 219 -15.30 -10.66 -23.20
N ALA A 220 -14.77 -9.43 -23.33
CA ALA A 220 -14.02 -8.76 -22.28
C ALA A 220 -14.84 -8.57 -20.98
N ILE A 221 -16.11 -8.16 -21.13
CA ILE A 221 -17.02 -7.98 -19.99
C ILE A 221 -17.32 -9.34 -19.31
N ASN A 222 -17.48 -10.41 -20.10
CA ASN A 222 -17.73 -11.74 -19.54
C ASN A 222 -16.52 -12.33 -18.81
N LEU A 223 -15.31 -12.04 -19.29
CA LEU A 223 -14.06 -12.44 -18.63
C LEU A 223 -13.76 -11.61 -17.36
N SER A 224 -14.38 -10.45 -17.22
CA SER A 224 -14.17 -9.56 -16.06
C SER A 224 -15.12 -9.84 -14.88
N LYS A 225 -16.15 -10.69 -15.08
CA LYS A 225 -17.09 -11.10 -14.02
C LYS A 225 -16.56 -12.28 -13.23
#